data_9b84e7eae6d66ab873a145097d500cba
#
_entry.id   9b84e7eae6d66ab873a145097d500cba
#
_cell.length_a   1.000
_cell.length_b   1.000
_cell.length_c   1.000
_cell.angle_alpha   90.00
_cell.angle_beta   90.00
_cell.angle_gamma   90.00
#
_symmetry.space_group_name_H-M   'P 1'
#
loop_
_entity.id
_entity.type
_entity.pdbx_description
1 polymer ?
#
loop_
_entity_poly.entity_id
_entity_poly.type
_entity_poly.pdbx_seq_one_letter_code
_entity_poly.pdbx_strand_id
1 'polypeptide(L)'
;MAKQPRLVAERARGRMASGRSRLRHHHPSIRDSRFANREYNGIVLKPQDVYVALKIVAAQSDRAPYSQLAAELVMSPSEVHASVQRAQSSHLLHGPRLKNRPNFSALEEFLLHGLKYVFPSERGGLTRGVPTSYAAEPLRSILAQGKDPIPVWPYEAGKQRGVAFEPLYKTAPIAAPSDPSFYEYLALADALRDGRARERKTAETELCRRLREASGRLKS
;
A
#
# COMPACT_ATOMS: atom_id res chain seq x y z
N MET A 1 -88.55 -15.25 -31.08
CA MET A 1 -89.50 -14.14 -31.50
C MET A 1 -88.80 -12.83 -31.18
N ALA A 2 -88.62 -12.07 -32.25
CA ALA A 2 -88.71 -10.63 -32.39
C ALA A 2 -87.79 -9.76 -31.54
N LYS A 3 -87.12 -8.82 -31.98
CA LYS A 3 -86.92 -7.96 -33.16
C LYS A 3 -85.93 -6.89 -32.72
N GLN A 4 -84.99 -6.60 -33.53
CA GLN A 4 -84.27 -5.30 -33.47
C GLN A 4 -85.28 -4.16 -33.83
N PRO A 5 -84.98 -2.91 -33.55
CA PRO A 5 -84.25 -2.16 -34.59
C PRO A 5 -83.25 -1.09 -34.15
N ARG A 6 -82.44 -0.72 -35.13
CA ARG A 6 -81.55 0.39 -35.39
C ARG A 6 -82.10 1.79 -35.06
N LEU A 7 -81.15 2.76 -34.82
CA LEU A 7 -80.99 4.06 -35.52
C LEU A 7 -79.93 4.87 -34.79
N VAL A 8 -78.79 5.22 -35.38
CA VAL A 8 -78.45 6.30 -36.31
C VAL A 8 -78.12 7.62 -35.62
N ALA A 9 -76.85 7.95 -35.76
CA ALA A 9 -76.16 9.27 -35.97
C ALA A 9 -76.37 10.38 -34.90
N GLU A 10 -75.39 11.13 -34.47
CA GLU A 10 -74.70 12.17 -35.22
C GLU A 10 -73.61 12.86 -34.38
N ARG A 11 -72.63 13.33 -35.04
CA ARG A 11 -71.48 14.15 -34.76
C ARG A 11 -71.64 15.21 -33.65
N ALA A 12 -70.65 15.34 -32.80
CA ALA A 12 -70.12 16.65 -32.44
C ALA A 12 -68.64 16.59 -32.09
N ARG A 13 -67.89 17.43 -32.77
CA ARG A 13 -66.44 17.64 -32.59
C ARG A 13 -66.17 18.38 -31.27
N GLY A 14 -65.21 17.88 -30.48
CA GLY A 14 -64.67 18.62 -29.36
C GLY A 14 -63.21 18.25 -29.18
N ARG A 15 -62.31 19.06 -29.74
CA ARG A 15 -60.91 19.02 -29.45
C ARG A 15 -60.68 19.45 -28.00
N MET A 16 -60.15 18.59 -27.17
CA MET A 16 -59.39 19.02 -26.01
C MET A 16 -58.06 18.27 -25.96
N ALA A 17 -57.00 19.02 -26.26
CA ALA A 17 -55.64 18.61 -26.07
C ALA A 17 -55.32 18.60 -24.59
N SER A 18 -55.23 17.41 -23.96
CA SER A 18 -54.60 17.27 -22.66
C SER A 18 -53.13 16.87 -22.87
N GLY A 19 -52.30 17.89 -22.86
CA GLY A 19 -50.84 17.70 -22.82
C GLY A 19 -50.42 17.01 -21.52
N ARG A 20 -50.21 15.72 -21.59
CA ARG A 20 -49.44 15.01 -20.55
C ARG A 20 -47.96 15.25 -20.88
N SER A 21 -47.37 16.28 -20.28
CA SER A 21 -45.93 16.43 -20.21
C SER A 21 -45.35 15.24 -19.45
N ARG A 22 -44.83 14.24 -20.16
CA ARG A 22 -43.97 13.22 -19.58
C ARG A 22 -42.68 13.95 -19.16
N LEU A 23 -42.57 14.26 -17.89
CA LEU A 23 -41.29 14.56 -17.27
C LEU A 23 -40.40 13.34 -17.50
N ARG A 24 -39.59 13.38 -18.54
CA ARG A 24 -38.47 12.46 -18.69
C ARG A 24 -37.50 12.82 -17.57
N HIS A 25 -37.54 12.06 -16.51
CA HIS A 25 -36.43 12.03 -15.57
C HIS A 25 -35.22 11.54 -16.36
N HIS A 26 -34.41 12.49 -16.79
CA HIS A 26 -33.10 12.23 -17.35
C HIS A 26 -32.24 11.77 -16.17
N HIS A 27 -32.20 10.46 -15.91
CA HIS A 27 -31.15 9.89 -15.12
C HIS A 27 -29.85 10.07 -15.94
N PRO A 28 -28.87 10.84 -15.45
CA PRO A 28 -27.58 10.89 -16.13
C PRO A 28 -27.04 9.46 -16.15
N SER A 29 -26.88 8.92 -17.33
CA SER A 29 -26.25 7.64 -17.55
C SER A 29 -24.86 7.67 -16.89
N ILE A 30 -24.53 6.68 -16.07
CA ILE A 30 -23.21 6.49 -15.46
C ILE A 30 -22.10 6.51 -16.53
N ARG A 31 -22.45 6.36 -17.80
CA ARG A 31 -21.53 6.42 -18.95
C ARG A 31 -21.03 7.83 -19.29
N ASP A 32 -21.71 8.89 -18.84
CA ASP A 32 -21.32 10.28 -19.13
C ASP A 32 -20.45 10.92 -18.04
N SER A 33 -20.11 10.19 -16.98
CA SER A 33 -19.18 10.72 -16.00
C SER A 33 -17.76 10.68 -16.59
N ARG A 34 -17.07 11.80 -16.62
CA ARG A 34 -15.65 11.93 -16.99
C ARG A 34 -14.73 11.02 -16.14
N PHE A 35 -15.29 10.32 -15.17
CA PHE A 35 -14.64 9.32 -14.32
C PHE A 35 -14.79 7.88 -14.87
N ALA A 36 -15.76 7.61 -15.77
CA ALA A 36 -16.02 6.27 -16.27
C ALA A 36 -14.97 5.75 -17.27
N ASN A 37 -14.12 6.60 -17.83
CA ASN A 37 -13.04 6.26 -18.76
C ASN A 37 -11.63 6.58 -18.23
N ARG A 38 -11.45 6.83 -16.94
CA ARG A 38 -10.17 6.54 -16.36
C ARG A 38 -10.12 5.01 -16.28
N GLU A 39 -9.64 4.38 -17.35
CA GLU A 39 -9.02 3.08 -17.19
C GLU A 39 -8.15 3.21 -15.95
N TYR A 40 -8.52 2.47 -14.91
CA TYR A 40 -7.57 2.15 -13.85
C TYR A 40 -6.48 1.36 -14.55
N ASN A 41 -5.63 2.05 -15.29
CA ASN A 41 -4.33 1.55 -15.70
C ASN A 41 -3.62 1.28 -14.39
N GLY A 42 -3.86 0.07 -13.87
CA GLY A 42 -3.61 -0.34 -12.51
C GLY A 42 -2.17 -0.13 -12.11
N ILE A 43 -1.86 1.09 -11.68
CA ILE A 43 -0.67 1.33 -10.88
C ILE A 43 -0.99 0.77 -9.49
N VAL A 44 -0.94 -0.56 -9.41
CA VAL A 44 -1.12 -1.28 -8.16
C VAL A 44 0.18 -1.17 -7.38
N LEU A 45 0.09 -0.66 -6.17
CA LEU A 45 1.20 -0.66 -5.22
C LEU A 45 1.70 -2.10 -5.01
N LYS A 46 3.01 -2.29 -5.05
CA LYS A 46 3.67 -3.59 -4.82
C LYS A 46 4.47 -3.58 -3.53
N PRO A 47 4.74 -4.74 -2.90
CA PRO A 47 5.56 -4.80 -1.68
C PRO A 47 6.94 -4.14 -1.86
N GLN A 48 7.56 -4.33 -3.03
CA GLN A 48 8.82 -3.69 -3.39
C GLN A 48 8.78 -2.15 -3.40
N ASP A 49 7.61 -1.53 -3.57
CA ASP A 49 7.48 -0.07 -3.57
C ASP A 49 7.58 0.48 -2.16
N VAL A 50 7.01 -0.26 -1.20
CA VAL A 50 7.17 0.02 0.23
C VAL A 50 8.63 -0.19 0.65
N TYR A 51 9.27 -1.26 0.17
CA TYR A 51 10.68 -1.55 0.41
C TYR A 51 11.58 -0.40 -0.05
N VAL A 52 11.37 0.11 -1.26
CA VAL A 52 12.10 1.28 -1.81
C VAL A 52 11.77 2.56 -1.02
N ALA A 53 10.50 2.79 -0.67
CA ALA A 53 10.10 3.97 0.11
C ALA A 53 10.77 3.98 1.50
N LEU A 54 10.83 2.84 2.19
CA LEU A 54 11.53 2.71 3.48
C LEU A 54 13.03 2.94 3.37
N LYS A 55 13.67 2.52 2.26
CA LYS A 55 15.07 2.85 2.00
C LYS A 55 15.30 4.34 1.83
N ILE A 56 14.42 5.04 1.11
CA ILE A 56 14.49 6.50 0.94
C ILE A 56 14.33 7.21 2.30
N VAL A 57 13.43 6.72 3.16
CA VAL A 57 13.30 7.22 4.55
C VAL A 57 14.58 7.01 5.34
N ALA A 58 15.16 5.80 5.28
CA ALA A 58 16.38 5.43 6.01
C ALA A 58 17.62 6.25 5.55
N ALA A 59 17.75 6.46 4.26
CA ALA A 59 18.84 7.22 3.67
C ALA A 59 18.84 8.70 4.07
N GLN A 60 17.69 9.22 4.57
CA GLN A 60 17.51 10.63 4.95
C GLN A 60 17.98 11.61 3.86
N SER A 61 18.00 11.15 2.62
CA SER A 61 18.42 11.89 1.43
C SER A 61 17.33 11.83 0.37
N ASP A 62 16.88 12.99 -0.02
CA ASP A 62 15.92 13.17 -1.12
C ASP A 62 16.59 13.15 -2.50
N ARG A 63 17.90 12.93 -2.56
CA ARG A 63 18.74 13.12 -3.75
C ARG A 63 19.54 11.90 -4.17
N ALA A 64 19.38 10.75 -3.50
CA ALA A 64 20.15 9.57 -3.90
C ALA A 64 19.80 9.18 -5.35
N PRO A 65 20.79 9.08 -6.24
CA PRO A 65 20.57 8.62 -7.62
C PRO A 65 19.94 7.22 -7.60
N TYR A 66 19.06 6.93 -8.58
CA TYR A 66 18.47 5.60 -8.69
C TYR A 66 19.48 4.47 -8.85
N SER A 67 20.64 4.76 -9.46
CA SER A 67 21.76 3.81 -9.56
C SER A 67 22.34 3.45 -8.19
N GLN A 68 22.49 4.44 -7.30
CA GLN A 68 22.94 4.19 -5.93
C GLN A 68 21.91 3.39 -5.13
N LEU A 69 20.64 3.81 -5.16
CA LEU A 69 19.55 3.06 -4.50
C LEU A 69 19.46 1.63 -5.02
N ALA A 70 19.64 1.43 -6.33
CA ALA A 70 19.62 0.12 -6.96
C ALA A 70 20.74 -0.78 -6.45
N ALA A 71 21.96 -0.24 -6.36
CA ALA A 71 23.11 -0.97 -5.81
C ALA A 71 22.90 -1.35 -4.34
N GLU A 72 22.44 -0.41 -3.50
CA GLU A 72 22.20 -0.63 -2.08
C GLU A 72 21.04 -1.59 -1.80
N LEU A 73 19.99 -1.60 -2.65
CA LEU A 73 18.82 -2.46 -2.55
C LEU A 73 18.98 -3.81 -3.25
N VAL A 74 20.08 -4.02 -3.97
CA VAL A 74 20.31 -5.19 -4.83
C VAL A 74 19.15 -5.36 -5.83
N MET A 75 18.81 -4.26 -6.51
CA MET A 75 17.77 -4.15 -7.52
C MET A 75 18.34 -3.57 -8.82
N SER A 76 17.62 -3.70 -9.92
CA SER A 76 17.97 -2.95 -11.13
C SER A 76 17.52 -1.49 -11.01
N PRO A 77 18.22 -0.52 -11.66
CA PRO A 77 17.78 0.87 -11.70
C PRO A 77 16.37 1.07 -12.26
N SER A 78 15.96 0.24 -13.20
CA SER A 78 14.61 0.26 -13.80
C SER A 78 13.54 -0.17 -12.79
N GLU A 79 13.81 -1.19 -11.95
CA GLU A 79 12.91 -1.63 -10.90
C GLU A 79 12.74 -0.55 -9.83
N VAL A 80 13.85 0.10 -9.41
CA VAL A 80 13.80 1.21 -8.44
C VAL A 80 13.00 2.37 -9.01
N HIS A 81 13.25 2.77 -10.26
CA HIS A 81 12.50 3.84 -10.92
C HIS A 81 10.99 3.53 -10.98
N ALA A 82 10.63 2.32 -11.43
CA ALA A 82 9.23 1.89 -11.49
C ALA A 82 8.58 1.85 -10.08
N SER A 83 9.33 1.42 -9.06
CA SER A 83 8.85 1.41 -7.67
C SER A 83 8.61 2.82 -7.13
N VAL A 84 9.52 3.76 -7.41
CA VAL A 84 9.34 5.18 -7.03
C VAL A 84 8.12 5.76 -7.71
N GLN A 85 7.90 5.50 -9.00
CA GLN A 85 6.72 6.00 -9.72
C GLN A 85 5.41 5.45 -9.12
N ARG A 86 5.35 4.16 -8.77
CA ARG A 86 4.16 3.58 -8.11
C ARG A 86 3.94 4.13 -6.72
N ALA A 87 5.01 4.29 -5.93
CA ALA A 87 4.94 4.91 -4.61
C ALA A 87 4.47 6.38 -4.66
N GLN A 88 4.84 7.13 -5.70
CA GLN A 88 4.33 8.48 -5.95
C GLN A 88 2.86 8.47 -6.33
N SER A 89 2.45 7.57 -7.21
CA SER A 89 1.04 7.44 -7.61
C SER A 89 0.14 7.02 -6.45
N SER A 90 0.69 6.29 -5.48
CA SER A 90 0.04 5.90 -4.23
C SER A 90 0.22 6.93 -3.10
N HIS A 91 0.79 8.10 -3.39
CA HIS A 91 1.05 9.20 -2.45
C HIS A 91 1.98 8.86 -1.27
N LEU A 92 2.69 7.74 -1.30
CA LEU A 92 3.69 7.39 -0.27
C LEU A 92 4.98 8.22 -0.43
N LEU A 93 5.28 8.64 -1.65
CA LEU A 93 6.33 9.61 -1.96
C LEU A 93 5.72 10.82 -2.65
N HIS A 94 6.31 11.98 -2.45
CA HIS A 94 5.99 13.17 -3.23
C HIS A 94 6.53 13.05 -4.66
N GLY A 95 5.89 13.74 -5.61
CA GLY A 95 6.29 13.76 -7.00
C GLY A 95 7.65 14.43 -7.27
N PRO A 96 8.12 14.41 -8.52
CA PRO A 96 9.47 14.87 -8.92
C PRO A 96 9.79 16.31 -8.50
N ARG A 97 8.78 17.18 -8.39
CA ARG A 97 8.96 18.58 -7.91
C ARG A 97 9.55 18.64 -6.50
N LEU A 98 9.22 17.67 -5.64
CA LEU A 98 9.75 17.52 -4.29
C LEU A 98 10.81 16.42 -4.19
N LYS A 99 11.47 16.07 -5.32
CA LYS A 99 12.62 15.16 -5.38
C LYS A 99 12.40 13.80 -4.73
N ASN A 100 11.20 13.24 -4.90
CA ASN A 100 10.82 11.93 -4.34
C ASN A 100 10.84 11.87 -2.79
N ARG A 101 10.72 13.00 -2.12
CA ARG A 101 10.66 13.05 -0.65
C ARG A 101 9.57 12.13 -0.11
N PRO A 102 9.83 11.45 1.03
CA PRO A 102 8.80 10.68 1.71
C PRO A 102 7.61 11.57 2.11
N ASN A 103 6.40 11.11 1.85
CA ASN A 103 5.20 11.66 2.45
C ASN A 103 5.00 10.96 3.81
N PHE A 104 5.62 11.49 4.84
CA PHE A 104 5.68 10.86 6.15
C PHE A 104 4.31 10.56 6.76
N SER A 105 3.32 11.44 6.57
CA SER A 105 1.97 11.23 7.07
C SER A 105 1.29 10.05 6.37
N ALA A 106 1.34 10.00 5.04
CA ALA A 106 0.77 8.91 4.27
C ALA A 106 1.50 7.58 4.50
N LEU A 107 2.83 7.62 4.66
CA LEU A 107 3.61 6.43 5.01
C LEU A 107 3.24 5.91 6.39
N GLU A 108 3.14 6.78 7.41
CA GLU A 108 2.73 6.39 8.76
C GLU A 108 1.35 5.74 8.72
N GLU A 109 0.37 6.38 8.10
CA GLU A 109 -0.99 5.87 7.98
C GLU A 109 -1.02 4.50 7.26
N PHE A 110 -0.35 4.38 6.12
CA PHE A 110 -0.32 3.14 5.37
C PHE A 110 0.39 2.01 6.13
N LEU A 111 1.54 2.26 6.72
CA LEU A 111 2.31 1.24 7.45
C LEU A 111 1.56 0.73 8.68
N LEU A 112 0.87 1.61 9.41
CA LEU A 112 0.13 1.25 10.61
C LEU A 112 -1.20 0.54 10.30
N HIS A 113 -1.92 1.01 9.30
CA HIS A 113 -3.32 0.62 9.09
C HIS A 113 -3.56 -0.17 7.80
N GLY A 114 -2.73 -0.01 6.77
CA GLY A 114 -2.89 -0.63 5.46
C GLY A 114 -2.02 -1.86 5.23
N LEU A 115 -0.74 -1.79 5.63
CA LEU A 115 0.31 -2.71 5.24
C LEU A 115 -0.05 -4.19 5.45
N LYS A 116 -0.55 -4.54 6.62
CA LYS A 116 -0.92 -5.92 6.99
C LYS A 116 -2.06 -6.52 6.18
N TYR A 117 -2.92 -5.68 5.61
CA TYR A 117 -4.06 -6.13 4.79
C TYR A 117 -3.72 -6.21 3.31
N VAL A 118 -2.84 -5.30 2.85
CA VAL A 118 -2.45 -5.23 1.44
C VAL A 118 -1.31 -6.20 1.14
N PHE A 119 -0.38 -6.35 2.08
CA PHE A 119 0.79 -7.22 1.96
C PHE A 119 0.95 -8.09 3.21
N PRO A 120 0.00 -9.03 3.46
CA PRO A 120 0.14 -9.97 4.55
C PRO A 120 1.44 -10.76 4.38
N SER A 121 2.05 -11.17 5.49
CA SER A 121 3.23 -12.03 5.44
C SER A 121 2.85 -13.49 5.51
N GLU A 122 3.60 -14.34 4.82
CA GLU A 122 3.49 -15.78 4.95
C GLU A 122 4.59 -16.30 5.87
N ARG A 123 4.23 -17.29 6.73
CA ARG A 123 5.17 -18.04 7.55
C ARG A 123 5.40 -19.39 6.93
N GLY A 124 6.66 -19.80 6.86
CA GLY A 124 7.05 -21.12 6.38
C GLY A 124 7.59 -22.02 7.48
N GLY A 125 8.29 -23.08 7.09
CA GLY A 125 8.97 -24.00 8.00
C GLY A 125 10.22 -23.39 8.65
N LEU A 126 10.90 -24.22 9.47
CA LEU A 126 12.19 -23.84 10.06
C LEU A 126 13.27 -23.74 8.98
N THR A 127 13.95 -22.62 8.93
CA THR A 127 15.01 -22.35 7.97
C THR A 127 16.14 -21.56 8.60
N ARG A 128 17.24 -21.44 7.85
CA ARG A 128 18.35 -20.53 8.17
C ARG A 128 18.07 -19.17 7.52
N GLY A 129 18.41 -18.07 8.21
CA GLY A 129 18.13 -16.76 7.65
C GLY A 129 18.65 -15.58 8.48
N VAL A 130 18.14 -14.39 8.15
CA VAL A 130 18.39 -13.11 8.82
C VAL A 130 17.21 -12.81 9.73
N PRO A 131 17.39 -12.53 11.03
CA PRO A 131 16.29 -12.20 11.94
C PRO A 131 15.47 -11.03 11.46
N THR A 132 14.16 -11.03 11.76
CA THR A 132 13.25 -9.92 11.45
C THR A 132 12.20 -9.75 12.55
N SER A 133 11.30 -8.79 12.37
CA SER A 133 10.21 -8.50 13.31
C SER A 133 10.77 -8.30 14.73
N TYR A 134 10.17 -8.94 15.76
CA TYR A 134 10.60 -8.79 17.15
C TYR A 134 12.00 -9.35 17.44
N ALA A 135 12.57 -10.16 16.55
CA ALA A 135 13.90 -10.76 16.71
C ALA A 135 15.04 -9.87 16.15
N ALA A 136 14.72 -8.74 15.55
CA ALA A 136 15.68 -7.74 15.06
C ALA A 136 15.52 -6.41 15.81
N GLU A 137 16.55 -5.56 15.73
CA GLU A 137 16.49 -4.21 16.31
C GLU A 137 15.44 -3.33 15.56
N PRO A 138 14.78 -2.42 16.26
CA PRO A 138 14.95 -2.07 17.69
C PRO A 138 14.16 -2.96 18.65
N LEU A 139 13.25 -3.79 18.15
CA LEU A 139 12.31 -4.56 18.98
C LEU A 139 13.00 -5.61 19.83
N ARG A 140 14.08 -6.17 19.35
CA ARG A 140 14.88 -7.17 20.09
C ARG A 140 15.38 -6.64 21.44
N SER A 141 15.81 -5.39 21.49
CA SER A 141 16.29 -4.75 22.72
C SER A 141 15.16 -4.32 23.65
N ILE A 142 13.95 -4.12 23.13
CA ILE A 142 12.81 -3.62 23.90
C ILE A 142 11.95 -4.76 24.45
N LEU A 143 11.83 -5.86 23.70
CA LEU A 143 10.94 -6.96 24.00
C LEU A 143 11.71 -8.14 24.60
N ALA A 144 11.14 -8.73 25.64
CA ALA A 144 11.67 -9.99 26.17
C ALA A 144 11.55 -11.09 25.12
N GLN A 145 12.68 -11.74 24.84
CA GLN A 145 12.74 -12.86 23.89
C GLN A 145 12.17 -14.12 24.54
N GLY A 146 11.23 -14.78 23.84
CA GLY A 146 10.67 -16.06 24.23
C GLY A 146 11.59 -17.24 23.88
N LYS A 147 11.10 -18.46 24.17
CA LYS A 147 11.77 -19.71 23.77
C LYS A 147 11.35 -20.19 22.37
N ASP A 148 10.34 -19.56 21.77
CA ASP A 148 9.84 -19.92 20.45
C ASP A 148 10.89 -19.62 19.36
N PRO A 149 10.93 -20.39 18.27
CA PRO A 149 11.78 -20.07 17.13
C PRO A 149 11.49 -18.66 16.59
N ILE A 150 12.54 -17.87 16.42
CA ILE A 150 12.46 -16.48 15.97
C ILE A 150 12.05 -16.40 14.49
N PRO A 151 11.39 -15.31 14.04
CA PRO A 151 11.14 -15.07 12.62
C PRO A 151 12.45 -14.69 11.91
N VAL A 152 12.68 -15.30 10.75
CA VAL A 152 13.86 -15.03 9.92
C VAL A 152 13.47 -14.91 8.45
N TRP A 153 14.06 -13.98 7.73
CA TRP A 153 14.02 -13.98 6.28
C TRP A 153 14.90 -15.13 5.77
N PRO A 154 14.37 -16.06 4.96
CA PRO A 154 15.14 -17.16 4.43
C PRO A 154 16.38 -16.68 3.67
N TYR A 155 17.55 -17.16 4.06
CA TYR A 155 18.82 -16.83 3.43
C TYR A 155 19.89 -17.87 3.77
N GLU A 156 20.51 -18.47 2.77
CA GLU A 156 21.47 -19.56 2.96
C GLU A 156 22.68 -19.16 3.82
N ALA A 157 23.21 -17.94 3.58
CA ALA A 157 24.32 -17.41 4.37
C ALA A 157 23.87 -16.82 5.73
N GLY A 158 22.59 -16.90 6.08
CA GLY A 158 22.06 -16.44 7.36
C GLY A 158 22.65 -17.20 8.54
N LYS A 159 22.89 -16.51 9.65
CA LYS A 159 23.52 -17.07 10.85
C LYS A 159 22.54 -17.66 11.86
N GLN A 160 21.27 -17.32 11.76
CA GLN A 160 20.22 -17.71 12.71
C GLN A 160 19.30 -18.75 12.10
N ARG A 161 18.80 -19.68 12.95
CA ARG A 161 17.77 -20.63 12.57
C ARG A 161 16.45 -20.20 13.21
N GLY A 162 15.39 -20.13 12.40
CA GLY A 162 14.09 -19.68 12.85
C GLY A 162 12.96 -20.10 11.92
N VAL A 163 11.77 -19.57 12.16
CA VAL A 163 10.61 -19.75 11.28
C VAL A 163 10.74 -18.81 10.09
N ALA A 164 10.61 -19.36 8.88
CA ALA A 164 10.62 -18.57 7.67
C ALA A 164 9.54 -17.49 7.70
N PHE A 165 9.92 -16.27 7.39
CA PHE A 165 9.05 -15.10 7.29
C PHE A 165 9.28 -14.45 5.92
N GLU A 166 8.23 -14.27 5.14
CA GLU A 166 8.34 -13.69 3.81
C GLU A 166 8.67 -12.19 3.88
N PRO A 167 9.85 -11.76 3.35
CA PRO A 167 10.22 -10.35 3.34
C PRO A 167 9.36 -9.55 2.36
N LEU A 168 9.28 -8.23 2.56
CA LEU A 168 8.63 -7.31 1.60
C LEU A 168 9.26 -7.40 0.19
N TYR A 169 10.53 -7.74 0.10
CA TYR A 169 11.20 -7.97 -1.16
C TYR A 169 12.34 -8.99 -1.01
N LYS A 170 12.51 -9.82 -2.03
CA LYS A 170 13.45 -10.96 -2.03
C LYS A 170 14.90 -10.64 -1.67
N THR A 171 15.35 -9.39 -1.92
CA THR A 171 16.72 -8.95 -1.62
C THR A 171 16.89 -8.38 -0.21
N ALA A 172 15.82 -8.26 0.58
CA ALA A 172 15.88 -7.72 1.94
C ALA A 172 16.94 -8.40 2.83
N PRO A 173 17.06 -9.76 2.85
CA PRO A 173 18.08 -10.42 3.68
C PRO A 173 19.53 -10.14 3.25
N ILE A 174 19.73 -9.63 2.03
CA ILE A 174 21.05 -9.26 1.50
C ILE A 174 21.34 -7.78 1.76
N ALA A 175 20.38 -6.91 1.45
CA ALA A 175 20.57 -5.46 1.51
C ALA A 175 20.48 -4.90 2.94
N ALA A 176 19.54 -5.40 3.76
CA ALA A 176 19.28 -4.84 5.08
C ALA A 176 20.48 -4.92 6.05
N PRO A 177 21.26 -6.02 6.14
CA PRO A 177 22.38 -6.10 7.08
C PRO A 177 23.49 -5.06 6.86
N SER A 178 23.59 -4.48 5.68
CA SER A 178 24.57 -3.42 5.36
C SER A 178 24.11 -2.01 5.72
N ASP A 179 22.82 -1.83 6.05
CA ASP A 179 22.24 -0.56 6.44
C ASP A 179 21.36 -0.73 7.70
N PRO A 180 21.91 -0.50 8.90
CA PRO A 180 21.18 -0.69 10.15
C PRO A 180 19.88 0.10 10.22
N SER A 181 19.86 1.35 9.74
CA SER A 181 18.64 2.17 9.75
C SER A 181 17.54 1.58 8.88
N PHE A 182 17.88 1.15 7.68
CA PHE A 182 16.96 0.50 6.77
C PHE A 182 16.47 -0.85 7.32
N TYR A 183 17.37 -1.64 7.92
CA TYR A 183 17.02 -2.90 8.55
C TYR A 183 15.98 -2.73 9.65
N GLU A 184 16.16 -1.73 10.52
CA GLU A 184 15.20 -1.43 11.59
C GLU A 184 13.80 -1.06 11.03
N TYR A 185 13.73 -0.26 9.97
CA TYR A 185 12.44 0.05 9.33
C TYR A 185 11.76 -1.20 8.77
N LEU A 186 12.52 -2.11 8.15
CA LEU A 186 11.97 -3.36 7.63
C LEU A 186 11.49 -4.29 8.75
N ALA A 187 12.27 -4.42 9.82
CA ALA A 187 11.90 -5.22 10.99
C ALA A 187 10.62 -4.70 11.66
N LEU A 188 10.48 -3.37 11.80
CA LEU A 188 9.27 -2.73 12.31
C LEU A 188 8.07 -2.97 11.38
N ALA A 189 8.26 -2.86 10.07
CA ALA A 189 7.21 -3.15 9.09
C ALA A 189 6.74 -4.62 9.19
N ASP A 190 7.66 -5.57 9.34
CA ASP A 190 7.32 -6.98 9.50
C ASP A 190 6.59 -7.27 10.83
N ALA A 191 6.97 -6.60 11.91
CA ALA A 191 6.24 -6.69 13.17
C ALA A 191 4.81 -6.14 13.08
N LEU A 192 4.58 -5.12 12.25
CA LEU A 192 3.25 -4.60 11.97
C LEU A 192 2.42 -5.54 11.08
N ARG A 193 3.07 -6.27 10.16
CA ARG A 193 2.40 -7.24 9.27
C ARG A 193 1.86 -8.45 10.01
N ASP A 194 2.62 -9.03 10.94
CA ASP A 194 2.28 -10.32 11.55
C ASP A 194 2.73 -10.47 13.02
N GLY A 195 3.12 -9.41 13.68
CA GLY A 195 3.47 -9.43 15.10
C GLY A 195 2.27 -9.72 16.03
N ARG A 196 2.54 -10.27 17.21
CA ARG A 196 1.55 -10.38 18.30
C ARG A 196 1.16 -8.97 18.79
N ALA A 197 0.06 -8.84 19.52
CA ALA A 197 -0.48 -7.54 19.94
C ALA A 197 0.56 -6.62 20.61
N ARG A 198 1.40 -7.17 21.52
CA ARG A 198 2.47 -6.42 22.17
C ARG A 198 3.58 -6.00 21.21
N GLU A 199 3.99 -6.90 20.32
CA GLU A 199 5.01 -6.65 19.31
C GLU A 199 4.57 -5.55 18.35
N ARG A 200 3.34 -5.64 17.84
CA ARG A 200 2.74 -4.60 16.98
C ARG A 200 2.67 -3.25 17.68
N LYS A 201 2.21 -3.21 18.95
CA LYS A 201 2.07 -1.95 19.67
C LYS A 201 3.42 -1.27 19.90
N THR A 202 4.46 -2.07 20.20
CA THR A 202 5.83 -1.55 20.35
C THR A 202 6.38 -1.08 19.00
N ALA A 203 6.16 -1.86 17.92
CA ALA A 203 6.58 -1.48 16.58
C ALA A 203 5.90 -0.19 16.09
N GLU A 204 4.60 -0.02 16.37
CA GLU A 204 3.83 1.19 16.10
C GLU A 204 4.47 2.43 16.76
N THR A 205 4.75 2.33 18.05
CA THR A 205 5.37 3.43 18.81
C THR A 205 6.74 3.79 18.27
N GLU A 206 7.59 2.80 18.01
CA GLU A 206 8.95 2.99 17.49
C GLU A 206 8.95 3.54 16.07
N LEU A 207 8.07 3.03 15.20
CA LEU A 207 7.96 3.51 13.82
C LEU A 207 7.52 4.97 13.76
N CYS A 208 6.47 5.34 14.51
CA CYS A 208 5.99 6.73 14.58
C CYS A 208 7.09 7.67 15.07
N ARG A 209 7.83 7.29 16.12
CA ARG A 209 8.95 8.09 16.63
C ARG A 209 9.99 8.32 15.55
N ARG A 210 10.45 7.26 14.87
CA ARG A 210 11.48 7.31 13.83
C ARG A 210 11.04 8.12 12.60
N LEU A 211 9.81 7.98 12.16
CA LEU A 211 9.27 8.75 11.03
C LEU A 211 9.21 10.26 11.36
N ARG A 212 8.84 10.61 12.59
CA ARG A 212 8.84 12.03 13.03
C ARG A 212 10.26 12.61 13.07
N GLU A 213 11.23 11.86 13.60
CA GLU A 213 12.64 12.27 13.63
C GLU A 213 13.20 12.45 12.22
N ALA A 214 12.92 11.50 11.30
CA ALA A 214 13.33 11.60 9.91
C ALA A 214 12.66 12.79 9.20
N SER A 215 11.38 13.05 9.47
CA SER A 215 10.67 14.21 8.92
C SER A 215 11.26 15.54 9.40
N GLY A 216 11.69 15.62 10.67
CA GLY A 216 12.36 16.80 11.23
C GLY A 216 13.68 17.10 10.55
N ARG A 217 14.49 16.07 10.30
CA ARG A 217 15.83 16.22 9.65
C ARG A 217 15.77 16.66 8.19
N LEU A 218 14.73 16.25 7.45
CA LEU A 218 14.54 16.68 6.06
C LEU A 218 13.96 18.08 5.90
N LYS A 219 13.52 18.72 7.00
CA LYS A 219 13.00 20.10 6.99
C LYS A 219 14.07 21.13 7.36
N SER A 220 15.17 20.70 8.00
CA SER A 220 16.33 21.50 8.36
C SER A 220 17.33 21.54 7.20
#